data_415b8d39ddf1d7e46a14f8ea3af8745b
#
_entry.id   415b8d39ddf1d7e46a14f8ea3af8745b
#
_cell.length_a   1.000
_cell.length_b   1.000
_cell.length_c   1.000
_cell.angle_alpha   90.00
_cell.angle_beta   90.00
_cell.angle_gamma   90.00
#
_symmetry.space_group_name_H-M   'P 1'
#
loop_
_entity.id
_entity.type
_entity.pdbx_description
1 polymer ?
#
loop_
_entity_poly.entity_id
_entity_poly.type
_entity_poly.pdbx_seq_one_letter_code
_entity_poly.pdbx_strand_id
1 'polypeptide(L)'
;MHLDREAVKSSIRAKVIDLAKALNIDASGLADADLIPATGYLDSTAILELVVWYEQTYDFPLKQEEINIDNLGSINAMADFLLSRKRG
;
A
#
# COMPACT_ATOMS: atom_id res chain seq x y z
N MET A 1 -5.72 19.81 -2.48
CA MET A 1 -4.76 19.03 -3.27
C MET A 1 -5.50 17.91 -4.00
N HIS A 2 -5.20 17.78 -5.27
CA HIS A 2 -5.83 16.76 -6.09
C HIS A 2 -5.00 15.47 -6.08
N LEU A 3 -5.63 14.36 -5.69
CA LEU A 3 -4.97 13.06 -5.71
C LEU A 3 -5.32 12.33 -6.99
N ASP A 4 -4.30 11.90 -7.72
CA ASP A 4 -4.45 11.12 -8.92
C ASP A 4 -4.27 9.64 -8.58
N ARG A 5 -5.27 8.81 -8.92
CA ARG A 5 -5.27 7.39 -8.61
C ARG A 5 -4.01 6.69 -9.15
N GLU A 6 -3.61 6.99 -10.38
CA GLU A 6 -2.42 6.35 -10.96
C GLU A 6 -1.14 6.78 -10.26
N ALA A 7 -1.04 8.05 -9.88
CA ALA A 7 0.11 8.53 -9.12
C ALA A 7 0.17 7.88 -7.73
N VAL A 8 -0.97 7.72 -7.06
CA VAL A 8 -1.04 7.03 -5.77
C VAL A 8 -0.61 5.58 -5.92
N LYS A 9 -1.13 4.89 -6.93
CA LYS A 9 -0.75 3.50 -7.20
C LYS A 9 0.76 3.37 -7.46
N SER A 10 1.33 4.26 -8.25
CA SER A 10 2.77 4.25 -8.53
C SER A 10 3.60 4.43 -7.28
N SER A 11 3.18 5.35 -6.40
CA SER A 11 3.89 5.60 -5.14
C SER A 11 3.85 4.37 -4.23
N ILE A 12 2.68 3.73 -4.13
CA ILE A 12 2.52 2.53 -3.30
C ILE A 12 3.37 1.40 -3.86
N ARG A 13 3.33 1.20 -5.18
CA ARG A 13 4.13 0.16 -5.85
C ARG A 13 5.61 0.37 -5.60
N ALA A 14 6.08 1.60 -5.75
CA ALA A 14 7.49 1.91 -5.53
C ALA A 14 7.91 1.59 -4.10
N LYS A 15 7.04 1.87 -3.12
CA LYS A 15 7.33 1.57 -1.73
C LYS A 15 7.36 0.07 -1.46
N VAL A 16 6.43 -0.69 -2.04
CA VAL A 16 6.44 -2.15 -1.91
C VAL A 16 7.72 -2.74 -2.49
N ILE A 17 8.12 -2.29 -3.67
CA ILE A 17 9.34 -2.76 -4.32
C ILE A 17 10.56 -2.43 -3.45
N ASP A 18 10.60 -1.23 -2.89
CA ASP A 18 11.68 -0.78 -2.03
C ASP A 18 11.79 -1.63 -0.76
N LEU A 19 10.67 -1.90 -0.11
CA LEU A 19 10.63 -2.74 1.09
C LEU A 19 11.05 -4.17 0.79
N ALA A 20 10.60 -4.73 -0.32
CA ALA A 20 10.98 -6.07 -0.74
C ALA A 20 12.47 -6.16 -1.05
N LYS A 21 13.01 -5.12 -1.68
CA LYS A 21 14.43 -5.04 -2.01
C LYS A 21 15.30 -5.10 -0.76
N ALA A 22 14.87 -4.47 0.32
CA ALA A 22 15.57 -4.53 1.60
C ALA A 22 15.61 -5.95 2.17
N LEU A 23 14.69 -6.81 1.74
CA LEU A 23 14.64 -8.23 2.10
C LEU A 23 15.30 -9.12 1.04
N ASN A 24 15.96 -8.53 0.06
CA ASN A 24 16.55 -9.23 -1.11
C ASN A 24 15.50 -9.97 -1.95
N ILE A 25 14.31 -9.38 -2.06
CA ILE A 25 13.20 -9.95 -2.84
C ILE A 25 12.86 -8.99 -3.98
N ASP A 26 12.67 -9.54 -5.18
CA ASP A 26 12.26 -8.78 -6.36
C ASP A 26 10.73 -8.82 -6.45
N ALA A 27 10.10 -7.67 -6.17
CA ALA A 27 8.65 -7.53 -6.23
C ALA A 27 8.17 -6.85 -7.51
N SER A 28 9.03 -6.75 -8.53
CA SER A 28 8.68 -6.06 -9.78
C SER A 28 7.51 -6.72 -10.51
N GLY A 29 7.23 -7.99 -10.23
CA GLY A 29 6.10 -8.72 -10.82
C GLY A 29 4.76 -8.54 -10.12
N LEU A 30 4.71 -7.70 -9.06
CA LEU A 30 3.47 -7.49 -8.32
C LEU A 30 2.43 -6.81 -9.21
N ALA A 31 1.25 -7.42 -9.34
CA ALA A 31 0.13 -6.81 -10.04
C ALA A 31 -0.67 -5.95 -9.07
N ASP A 32 -1.38 -4.96 -9.61
CA ASP A 32 -2.15 -4.01 -8.80
C ASP A 32 -3.25 -4.70 -7.97
N ALA A 33 -3.79 -5.80 -8.47
CA ALA A 33 -4.85 -6.54 -7.79
C ALA A 33 -4.32 -7.68 -6.90
N ASP A 34 -3.02 -7.94 -6.90
CA ASP A 34 -2.46 -9.01 -6.08
C ASP A 34 -2.58 -8.68 -4.60
N LEU A 35 -2.95 -9.67 -3.80
CA LEU A 35 -3.00 -9.52 -2.35
C LEU A 35 -1.57 -9.55 -1.81
N ILE A 36 -1.07 -8.42 -1.39
CA ILE A 36 0.31 -8.25 -0.95
C ILE A 36 0.73 -9.28 0.10
N PRO A 37 -0.07 -9.55 1.15
CA PRO A 37 0.31 -10.55 2.14
C PRO A 37 0.41 -11.97 1.57
N ALA A 38 -0.34 -12.25 0.51
CA ALA A 38 -0.36 -13.58 -0.10
C ALA A 38 0.79 -13.81 -1.08
N THR A 39 1.43 -12.74 -1.56
CA THR A 39 2.51 -12.85 -2.55
C THR A 39 3.82 -13.37 -1.95
N GLY A 40 4.03 -13.16 -0.67
CA GLY A 40 5.29 -13.49 -0.02
C GLY A 40 6.41 -12.47 -0.26
N TYR A 41 6.15 -11.38 -0.95
CA TYR A 41 7.16 -10.35 -1.21
C TYR A 41 7.54 -9.56 0.04
N LEU A 42 6.62 -9.40 0.98
CA LEU A 42 6.85 -8.67 2.23
C LEU A 42 6.50 -9.56 3.42
N ASP A 43 7.33 -9.49 4.46
CA ASP A 43 7.01 -10.13 5.74
C ASP A 43 6.12 -9.21 6.58
N SER A 44 5.73 -9.66 7.78
CA SER A 44 4.82 -8.91 8.65
C SER A 44 5.37 -7.54 9.02
N THR A 45 6.67 -7.45 9.28
CA THR A 45 7.33 -6.20 9.64
C THR A 45 7.29 -5.22 8.46
N ALA A 46 7.59 -5.70 7.25
CA ALA A 46 7.57 -4.87 6.06
C ALA A 46 6.17 -4.40 5.73
N ILE A 47 5.16 -5.25 5.92
CA ILE A 47 3.76 -4.86 5.71
C ILE A 47 3.37 -3.75 6.69
N LEU A 48 3.78 -3.87 7.95
CA LEU A 48 3.52 -2.82 8.94
C LEU A 48 4.21 -1.52 8.56
N GLU A 49 5.45 -1.59 8.06
CA GLU A 49 6.15 -0.41 7.58
C GLU A 49 5.42 0.25 6.41
N LEU A 50 4.87 -0.56 5.52
CA LEU A 50 4.08 -0.04 4.40
C LEU A 50 2.85 0.72 4.89
N VAL A 51 2.15 0.18 5.88
CA VAL A 51 0.97 0.83 6.45
C VAL A 51 1.35 2.16 7.10
N VAL A 52 2.42 2.18 7.90
CA VAL A 52 2.88 3.41 8.57
C VAL A 52 3.29 4.45 7.52
N TRP A 53 4.03 4.04 6.49
CA TRP A 53 4.41 4.94 5.41
C TRP A 53 3.18 5.53 4.71
N TYR A 54 2.18 4.70 4.46
CA TYR A 54 0.93 5.10 3.82
C TYR A 54 0.20 6.17 4.64
N GLU A 55 0.09 5.95 5.96
CA GLU A 55 -0.54 6.92 6.85
C GLU A 55 0.22 8.25 6.86
N GLN A 56 1.53 8.20 6.92
CA GLN A 56 2.37 9.41 7.00
C GLN A 56 2.43 10.16 5.68
N THR A 57 2.57 9.43 4.58
CA THR A 57 2.74 10.04 3.26
C THR A 57 1.49 10.81 2.83
N TYR A 58 0.32 10.29 3.16
CA TYR A 58 -0.94 10.88 2.72
C TYR A 58 -1.69 11.59 3.84
N ASP A 59 -1.05 11.74 5.01
CA ASP A 59 -1.70 12.34 6.18
C ASP A 59 -3.06 11.70 6.41
N PHE A 60 -3.07 10.39 6.52
CA PHE A 60 -4.28 9.58 6.55
C PHE A 60 -4.22 8.59 7.71
N PRO A 61 -4.45 9.07 8.95
CA PRO A 61 -4.42 8.19 10.11
C PRO A 61 -5.53 7.15 10.03
N LEU A 62 -5.17 5.90 10.27
CA LEU A 62 -6.09 4.77 10.16
C LEU A 62 -6.49 4.28 11.54
N LYS A 63 -7.77 3.95 11.69
CA LYS A 63 -8.25 3.25 12.87
C LYS A 63 -7.89 1.77 12.74
N GLN A 64 -7.79 1.08 13.86
CA GLN A 64 -7.40 -0.31 13.86
C GLN A 64 -8.34 -1.18 13.01
N GLU A 65 -9.64 -0.94 13.07
CA GLU A 65 -10.62 -1.68 12.28
C GLU A 65 -10.52 -1.41 10.78
N GLU A 66 -9.84 -0.33 10.39
CA GLU A 66 -9.64 0.01 8.98
C GLU A 66 -8.41 -0.68 8.39
N ILE A 67 -7.52 -1.19 9.24
CA ILE A 67 -6.32 -1.89 8.80
C ILE A 67 -6.68 -3.36 8.56
N ASN A 68 -7.18 -3.65 7.37
CA ASN A 68 -7.62 -4.98 7.00
C ASN A 68 -7.32 -5.23 5.52
N ILE A 69 -7.47 -6.48 5.10
CA ILE A 69 -7.10 -6.89 3.75
C ILE A 69 -8.02 -6.28 2.69
N ASP A 70 -9.27 -6.02 3.03
CA ASP A 70 -10.22 -5.40 2.08
C ASP A 70 -9.83 -3.98 1.75
N ASN A 71 -9.33 -3.24 2.72
CA ASN A 71 -8.94 -1.83 2.52
C ASN A 71 -7.49 -1.67 2.06
N LEU A 72 -6.59 -2.53 2.53
CA LEU A 72 -5.15 -2.32 2.36
C LEU A 72 -4.43 -3.52 1.75
N GLY A 73 -5.17 -4.52 1.28
CA GLY A 73 -4.57 -5.78 0.85
C GLY A 73 -3.88 -5.74 -0.50
N SER A 74 -4.18 -4.75 -1.35
CA SER A 74 -3.58 -4.64 -2.68
C SER A 74 -3.32 -3.17 -3.00
N ILE A 75 -2.53 -2.93 -4.05
CA ILE A 75 -2.28 -1.56 -4.52
C ILE A 75 -3.60 -0.88 -4.90
N ASN A 76 -4.47 -1.61 -5.62
CA ASN A 76 -5.79 -1.08 -5.98
C ASN A 76 -6.61 -0.72 -4.76
N ALA A 77 -6.67 -1.62 -3.77
CA ALA A 77 -7.45 -1.38 -2.56
C ALA A 77 -6.94 -0.17 -1.80
N MET A 78 -5.62 -0.05 -1.63
CA MET A 78 -5.02 1.08 -0.92
C MET A 78 -5.31 2.40 -1.63
N ALA A 79 -5.18 2.42 -2.95
CA ALA A 79 -5.45 3.64 -3.71
C ALA A 79 -6.93 4.03 -3.62
N ASP A 80 -7.82 3.06 -3.79
CA ASP A 80 -9.27 3.33 -3.75
C ASP A 80 -9.73 3.76 -2.37
N PHE A 81 -9.20 3.14 -1.32
CA PHE A 81 -9.55 3.51 0.05
C PHE A 81 -9.11 4.94 0.36
N LEU A 82 -7.89 5.29 -0.01
CA LEU A 82 -7.37 6.65 0.19
C LEU A 82 -8.24 7.67 -0.54
N LEU A 83 -8.55 7.42 -1.80
CA LEU A 83 -9.31 8.36 -2.61
C LEU A 83 -10.75 8.51 -2.10
N SER A 84 -11.36 7.43 -1.61
CA SER A 84 -12.71 7.50 -1.10
C SER A 84 -12.80 8.36 0.17
N ARG A 85 -11.72 8.41 0.96
CA ARG A 85 -11.68 9.17 2.21
C ARG A 85 -11.20 10.59 2.02
N LYS A 86 -10.29 10.83 1.07
CA LYS A 86 -9.69 12.14 0.87
C LYS A 86 -10.40 13.00 -0.17
N ARG A 87 -11.33 12.44 -0.90
CA ARG A 87 -12.05 13.18 -1.95
C ARG A 87 -13.05 14.18 -1.42
N GLY A 88 -13.61 13.86 -0.30
CA GLY A 88 -14.66 14.67 0.26
C GLY A 88 -14.24 16.03 0.64
#